data_0df9183ac3575c0c56e80a83fb0e1e00
#
_entry.id   0df9183ac3575c0c56e80a83fb0e1e00
#
_cell.length_a   1.000
_cell.length_b   1.000
_cell.length_c   1.000
_cell.angle_alpha   90.00
_cell.angle_beta   90.00
_cell.angle_gamma   90.00
#
_symmetry.space_group_name_H-M   'P 1'
#
loop_
_entity.id
_entity.type
_entity.pdbx_description
1 polymer ?
#
loop_
_entity_poly.entity_id
_entity_poly.type
_entity_poly.pdbx_seq_one_letter_code
_entity_poly.pdbx_strand_id
1 'polypeptide(L)'
;LERRPLGRGVVCRGRLRIIDTITGYEKRSTRDNRLLTIVPLEAPPQIFETEGLWYVIPESCRQRLEEDFVHFMGSIHACEHTAIGMLPLLVMADRNDFGGISIPLHPQTGLACVFIYDGLPGGAGLTRQAFGHARELLEVCAAVIEACPCEDGCPSCVHSPKCGSGNRPISKAGALRLIRDLLAPGADAEGEALCADLRISPPSELLPPRPVDEPAAPVPPPVPDMAAIMAAWAGQAPATAPAGAAGQAGPGARTSAAGAGGAGTVASEGVPSQEERIEGRGGEVFVAGTS
;
A
#
# COMPACT_ATOMS: atom_id res chain seq x y z
N LEU A 1 -14.73 -12.52 -13.72
CA LEU A 1 -15.09 -11.14 -13.38
C LEU A 1 -16.51 -11.10 -12.85
N GLU A 2 -16.68 -10.57 -11.66
CA GLU A 2 -17.98 -10.27 -11.05
C GLU A 2 -18.07 -8.75 -10.80
N ARG A 3 -19.26 -8.19 -10.98
CA ARG A 3 -19.53 -6.78 -10.77
C ARG A 3 -20.94 -6.54 -10.27
N ARG A 4 -21.13 -5.47 -9.52
CA ARG A 4 -22.45 -5.00 -9.07
C ARG A 4 -22.46 -3.48 -8.91
N PRO A 5 -23.62 -2.85 -9.03
CA PRO A 5 -23.75 -1.42 -8.74
C PRO A 5 -23.46 -1.16 -7.26
N LEU A 6 -22.91 0.01 -6.98
CA LEU A 6 -22.61 0.48 -5.63
C LEU A 6 -22.78 2.00 -5.59
N GLY A 7 -23.92 2.47 -5.16
CA GLY A 7 -24.29 3.87 -5.27
C GLY A 7 -24.21 4.34 -6.71
N ARG A 8 -23.52 5.45 -6.99
CA ARG A 8 -23.27 5.95 -8.37
C ARG A 8 -22.27 5.11 -9.16
N GLY A 9 -21.38 4.41 -8.46
CA GLY A 9 -20.30 3.64 -9.06
C GLY A 9 -20.61 2.17 -9.22
N VAL A 10 -19.58 1.43 -9.57
CA VAL A 10 -19.61 -0.04 -9.71
C VAL A 10 -18.47 -0.62 -8.89
N VAL A 11 -18.73 -1.66 -8.13
CA VAL A 11 -17.69 -2.49 -7.54
C VAL A 11 -17.53 -3.76 -8.36
N CYS A 12 -16.28 -4.07 -8.68
CA CYS A 12 -15.88 -5.26 -9.43
C CYS A 12 -14.96 -6.13 -8.59
N ARG A 13 -14.90 -7.42 -8.90
CA ARG A 13 -13.85 -8.33 -8.43
C ARG A 13 -13.42 -9.29 -9.54
N GLY A 14 -12.18 -9.73 -9.47
CA GLY A 14 -11.63 -10.67 -10.44
C GLY A 14 -10.14 -10.87 -10.27
N ARG A 15 -9.56 -11.54 -11.27
CA ARG A 15 -8.10 -11.68 -11.34
C ARG A 15 -7.47 -10.40 -11.89
N LEU A 16 -6.37 -10.03 -11.30
CA LEU A 16 -5.58 -8.87 -11.69
C LEU A 16 -4.16 -9.31 -12.03
N ARG A 17 -3.55 -8.63 -12.99
CA ARG A 17 -2.12 -8.67 -13.23
C ARG A 17 -1.52 -7.38 -12.72
N ILE A 18 -0.63 -7.49 -11.76
CA ILE A 18 0.08 -6.37 -11.16
C ILE A 18 1.47 -6.29 -11.78
N ILE A 19 1.84 -5.08 -12.20
CA ILE A 19 3.18 -4.75 -12.70
C ILE A 19 3.73 -3.67 -11.79
N ASP A 20 4.70 -4.01 -10.95
CA ASP A 20 5.35 -3.09 -10.00
C ASP A 20 6.76 -2.78 -10.49
N THR A 21 7.01 -1.50 -10.76
CA THR A 21 8.29 -1.02 -11.30
C THR A 21 8.92 -0.03 -10.34
N ILE A 22 10.15 -0.31 -9.90
CA ILE A 22 10.96 0.61 -9.12
C ILE A 22 11.77 1.47 -10.09
N THR A 23 11.42 2.74 -10.21
CA THR A 23 12.06 3.68 -11.16
C THR A 23 13.22 4.47 -10.55
N GLY A 24 13.37 4.43 -9.22
CA GLY A 24 14.43 5.16 -8.54
C GLY A 24 14.24 5.20 -7.03
N TYR A 25 15.14 5.91 -6.36
CA TYR A 25 15.03 6.19 -4.94
C TYR A 25 15.45 7.61 -4.61
N GLU A 26 14.86 8.16 -3.56
CA GLU A 26 15.20 9.47 -3.03
C GLU A 26 16.28 9.35 -1.94
N LYS A 27 17.35 10.15 -2.09
CA LYS A 27 18.31 10.38 -1.01
C LYS A 27 17.88 11.59 -0.21
N ARG A 28 17.64 11.39 1.09
CA ARG A 28 17.23 12.46 2.01
C ARG A 28 18.26 12.64 3.11
N SER A 29 18.39 13.89 3.56
CA SER A 29 19.22 14.23 4.70
C SER A 29 18.62 13.62 5.98
N THR A 30 19.42 12.92 6.76
CA THR A 30 19.00 12.34 8.05
C THR A 30 18.72 13.41 9.11
N ARG A 31 19.22 14.62 8.93
CA ARG A 31 19.09 15.71 9.91
C ARG A 31 17.76 16.44 9.83
N ASP A 32 17.26 16.70 8.63
CA ASP A 32 16.11 17.57 8.37
C ASP A 32 15.14 16.97 7.33
N ASN A 33 15.35 15.71 6.93
CA ASN A 33 14.57 14.97 5.94
C ASN A 33 14.45 15.69 4.57
N ARG A 34 15.35 16.64 4.29
CA ARG A 34 15.35 17.37 3.01
C ARG A 34 15.83 16.47 1.88
N LEU A 35 15.10 16.50 0.75
CA LEU A 35 15.50 15.81 -0.47
C LEU A 35 16.88 16.33 -0.94
N LEU A 36 17.83 15.44 -1.09
CA LEU A 36 19.18 15.73 -1.59
C LEU A 36 19.27 15.46 -3.09
N THR A 37 18.80 14.30 -3.53
CA THR A 37 18.79 13.90 -4.94
C THR A 37 17.84 12.75 -5.17
N ILE A 38 17.43 12.56 -6.42
CA ILE A 38 16.71 11.37 -6.88
C ILE A 38 17.68 10.55 -7.74
N VAL A 39 17.86 9.30 -7.39
CA VAL A 39 18.72 8.37 -8.14
C VAL A 39 17.85 7.44 -8.95
N PRO A 40 17.88 7.51 -10.29
CA PRO A 40 17.13 6.58 -11.13
C PRO A 40 17.70 5.17 -11.01
N LEU A 41 16.81 4.18 -11.09
CA LEU A 41 17.14 2.76 -11.15
C LEU A 41 16.50 2.14 -12.39
N GLU A 42 17.25 1.30 -13.06
CA GLU A 42 16.77 0.42 -14.11
C GLU A 42 16.62 -0.99 -13.53
N ALA A 43 15.52 -1.22 -12.81
CA ALA A 43 15.20 -2.53 -12.26
C ALA A 43 14.11 -3.19 -13.13
N PRO A 44 14.18 -4.52 -13.36
CA PRO A 44 13.12 -5.22 -14.06
C PRO A 44 11.81 -5.12 -13.26
N PRO A 45 10.65 -4.97 -13.94
CA PRO A 45 9.36 -4.94 -13.27
C PRO A 45 9.08 -6.28 -12.58
N GLN A 46 8.47 -6.23 -11.42
CA GLN A 46 7.89 -7.40 -10.77
C GLN A 46 6.48 -7.59 -11.29
N ILE A 47 6.19 -8.75 -11.87
CA ILE A 47 4.90 -9.06 -12.46
C ILE A 47 4.32 -10.28 -11.74
N PHE A 48 3.11 -10.17 -11.24
CA PHE A 48 2.39 -11.29 -10.66
C PHE A 48 0.88 -11.18 -10.91
N GLU A 49 0.19 -12.32 -10.87
CA GLU A 49 -1.26 -12.38 -10.92
C GLU A 49 -1.81 -12.63 -9.52
N THR A 50 -2.94 -11.98 -9.21
CA THR A 50 -3.59 -12.08 -7.91
C THR A 50 -5.11 -11.88 -8.02
N GLU A 51 -5.83 -11.97 -6.92
CA GLU A 51 -7.23 -11.58 -6.82
C GLU A 51 -7.34 -10.13 -6.32
N GLY A 52 -8.38 -9.43 -6.78
CA GLY A 52 -8.64 -8.08 -6.32
C GLY A 52 -10.10 -7.66 -6.45
N LEU A 53 -10.43 -6.61 -5.74
CA LEU A 53 -11.64 -5.84 -5.92
C LEU A 53 -11.28 -4.41 -6.33
N TRP A 54 -12.16 -3.76 -7.09
CA TRP A 54 -11.95 -2.35 -7.43
C TRP A 54 -13.27 -1.61 -7.58
N TYR A 55 -13.21 -0.34 -7.26
CA TYR A 55 -14.31 0.59 -7.45
C TYR A 55 -14.10 1.34 -8.75
N VAL A 56 -15.11 1.33 -9.62
CA VAL A 56 -15.17 2.14 -10.83
C VAL A 56 -16.00 3.38 -10.51
N ILE A 57 -15.37 4.55 -10.64
CA ILE A 57 -15.94 5.83 -10.27
C ILE A 57 -16.41 6.53 -11.53
N PRO A 58 -17.70 6.91 -11.62
CA PRO A 58 -18.23 7.58 -12.81
C PRO A 58 -17.65 8.99 -12.98
N GLU A 59 -17.58 9.43 -14.22
CA GLU A 59 -17.09 10.77 -14.58
C GLU A 59 -17.88 11.88 -13.91
N SER A 60 -19.18 11.68 -13.67
CA SER A 60 -20.04 12.62 -12.95
C SER A 60 -19.53 12.95 -11.53
N CYS A 61 -18.97 11.96 -10.81
CA CYS A 61 -18.35 12.21 -9.49
C CYS A 61 -17.10 13.06 -9.62
N ARG A 62 -16.26 12.81 -10.61
CA ARG A 62 -15.07 13.61 -10.88
C ARG A 62 -15.45 15.06 -11.16
N GLN A 63 -16.41 15.29 -12.07
CA GLN A 63 -16.86 16.63 -12.44
C GLN A 63 -17.36 17.42 -11.23
N ARG A 64 -18.22 16.81 -10.38
CA ARG A 64 -18.71 17.45 -9.15
C ARG A 64 -17.61 17.81 -8.15
N LEU A 65 -16.55 17.02 -8.05
CA LEU A 65 -15.41 17.35 -7.21
C LEU A 65 -14.60 18.50 -7.78
N GLU A 66 -14.32 18.46 -9.09
CA GLU A 66 -13.52 19.48 -9.78
C GLU A 66 -14.23 20.83 -9.85
N GLU A 67 -15.55 20.87 -10.01
CA GLU A 67 -16.38 22.08 -9.92
C GLU A 67 -16.21 22.81 -8.57
N ASP A 68 -15.96 22.07 -7.49
CA ASP A 68 -15.71 22.62 -6.16
C ASP A 68 -14.21 22.75 -5.84
N PHE A 69 -13.36 22.73 -6.85
CA PHE A 69 -11.91 22.85 -6.75
C PHE A 69 -11.24 21.77 -5.87
N VAL A 70 -11.88 20.60 -5.75
CA VAL A 70 -11.33 19.46 -5.02
C VAL A 70 -10.40 18.64 -5.92
N HIS A 71 -9.19 18.37 -5.45
CA HIS A 71 -8.20 17.64 -6.23
C HIS A 71 -8.56 16.16 -6.37
N PHE A 72 -9.10 15.78 -7.54
CA PHE A 72 -9.66 14.45 -7.78
C PHE A 72 -8.67 13.30 -7.56
N MET A 73 -7.46 13.38 -8.14
CA MET A 73 -6.43 12.34 -7.94
C MET A 73 -6.09 12.15 -6.46
N GLY A 74 -5.93 13.24 -5.71
CA GLY A 74 -5.70 13.17 -4.27
C GLY A 74 -6.88 12.56 -3.49
N SER A 75 -8.09 12.71 -3.99
CA SER A 75 -9.30 12.14 -3.39
C SER A 75 -9.38 10.63 -3.55
N ILE A 76 -9.17 10.11 -4.76
CA ILE A 76 -9.15 8.65 -5.02
C ILE A 76 -7.97 7.97 -4.31
N HIS A 77 -6.81 8.62 -4.24
CA HIS A 77 -5.62 8.13 -3.55
C HIS A 77 -5.84 8.03 -2.02
N ALA A 78 -6.44 9.06 -1.43
CA ALA A 78 -6.80 9.02 -0.02
C ALA A 78 -7.87 7.96 0.28
N CYS A 79 -8.82 7.77 -0.64
CA CYS A 79 -9.83 6.72 -0.56
C CYS A 79 -9.20 5.31 -0.57
N GLU A 80 -8.23 5.07 -1.47
CA GLU A 80 -7.45 3.83 -1.55
C GLU A 80 -6.76 3.52 -0.21
N HIS A 81 -5.99 4.48 0.31
CA HIS A 81 -5.24 4.30 1.55
C HIS A 81 -6.13 3.99 2.74
N THR A 82 -7.26 4.71 2.86
CA THR A 82 -8.21 4.49 3.95
C THR A 82 -8.86 3.12 3.80
N ALA A 83 -9.24 2.73 2.59
CA ALA A 83 -9.86 1.44 2.34
C ALA A 83 -8.91 0.28 2.72
N ILE A 84 -7.64 0.32 2.31
CA ILE A 84 -6.62 -0.66 2.73
C ILE A 84 -6.44 -0.65 4.26
N GLY A 85 -6.47 0.52 4.88
CA GLY A 85 -6.32 0.67 6.34
C GLY A 85 -7.49 0.09 7.13
N MET A 86 -8.71 0.16 6.60
CA MET A 86 -9.94 -0.28 7.27
C MET A 86 -10.35 -1.70 6.90
N LEU A 87 -9.85 -2.25 5.81
CA LEU A 87 -10.19 -3.59 5.34
C LEU A 87 -9.95 -4.70 6.39
N PRO A 88 -8.88 -4.68 7.21
CA PRO A 88 -8.68 -5.62 8.30
C PRO A 88 -9.81 -5.69 9.33
N LEU A 89 -10.65 -4.66 9.44
CA LEU A 89 -11.81 -4.67 10.34
C LEU A 89 -12.97 -5.52 9.80
N LEU A 90 -13.02 -5.75 8.49
CA LEU A 90 -14.10 -6.45 7.80
C LEU A 90 -13.70 -7.86 7.39
N VAL A 91 -12.42 -8.08 7.15
CA VAL A 91 -11.85 -9.39 6.83
C VAL A 91 -10.68 -9.64 7.77
N MET A 92 -10.58 -10.84 8.33
CA MET A 92 -9.53 -11.18 9.32
C MET A 92 -8.17 -11.33 8.62
N ALA A 93 -7.49 -10.18 8.42
CA ALA A 93 -6.22 -10.08 7.72
C ALA A 93 -5.37 -8.96 8.29
N ASP A 94 -4.08 -8.92 7.96
CA ASP A 94 -3.21 -7.79 8.26
C ASP A 94 -3.28 -6.75 7.11
N ARG A 95 -3.08 -5.49 7.44
CA ARG A 95 -2.97 -4.40 6.46
C ARG A 95 -1.89 -4.68 5.40
N ASN A 96 -0.86 -5.44 5.76
CA ASN A 96 0.23 -5.80 4.88
C ASN A 96 -0.12 -6.89 3.86
N ASP A 97 -1.25 -7.57 4.05
CA ASP A 97 -1.75 -8.59 3.12
C ASP A 97 -2.40 -7.97 1.88
N PHE A 98 -2.57 -6.64 1.86
CA PHE A 98 -3.19 -5.91 0.76
C PHE A 98 -2.23 -4.96 0.08
N GLY A 99 -2.37 -4.82 -1.22
CA GLY A 99 -1.87 -3.72 -2.02
C GLY A 99 -3.01 -2.92 -2.63
N GLY A 100 -2.70 -1.74 -3.15
CA GLY A 100 -3.67 -0.94 -3.89
C GLY A 100 -3.04 0.02 -4.86
N ILE A 101 -3.86 0.48 -5.79
CA ILE A 101 -3.52 1.50 -6.79
C ILE A 101 -4.78 2.28 -7.13
N SER A 102 -4.66 3.59 -7.16
CA SER A 102 -5.70 4.50 -7.64
C SER A 102 -5.28 5.12 -8.97
N ILE A 103 -6.14 5.01 -9.98
CA ILE A 103 -5.87 5.45 -11.35
C ILE A 103 -7.01 6.37 -11.79
N PRO A 104 -6.74 7.65 -12.12
CA PRO A 104 -7.78 8.62 -12.47
C PRO A 104 -8.42 8.36 -13.84
N LEU A 105 -7.75 7.62 -14.71
CA LEU A 105 -8.27 7.17 -16.00
C LEU A 105 -7.65 5.81 -16.34
N HIS A 106 -8.33 4.74 -15.95
CA HIS A 106 -7.84 3.38 -16.18
C HIS A 106 -8.05 2.97 -17.64
N PRO A 107 -7.01 2.50 -18.34
CA PRO A 107 -7.08 2.28 -19.78
C PRO A 107 -8.12 1.22 -20.21
N GLN A 108 -8.38 0.20 -19.40
CA GLN A 108 -9.36 -0.83 -19.73
C GLN A 108 -10.81 -0.42 -19.51
N THR A 109 -11.07 0.54 -18.64
CA THR A 109 -12.43 0.99 -18.32
C THR A 109 -12.77 2.36 -18.90
N GLY A 110 -11.75 3.18 -19.21
CA GLY A 110 -11.92 4.58 -19.57
C GLY A 110 -12.42 5.47 -18.42
N LEU A 111 -12.43 4.97 -17.19
CA LEU A 111 -12.93 5.63 -16.00
C LEU A 111 -11.91 5.57 -14.85
N ALA A 112 -12.15 6.36 -13.82
CA ALA A 112 -11.33 6.31 -12.63
C ALA A 112 -11.58 5.00 -11.85
N CYS A 113 -10.51 4.39 -11.37
CA CYS A 113 -10.56 3.15 -10.61
C CYS A 113 -9.70 3.22 -9.34
N VAL A 114 -10.21 2.63 -8.28
CA VAL A 114 -9.47 2.36 -7.04
C VAL A 114 -9.39 0.85 -6.87
N PHE A 115 -8.21 0.29 -7.07
CA PHE A 115 -7.93 -1.14 -6.93
C PHE A 115 -7.43 -1.46 -5.53
N ILE A 116 -7.90 -2.58 -4.98
CA ILE A 116 -7.36 -3.22 -3.78
C ILE A 116 -7.17 -4.69 -4.14
N TYR A 117 -5.99 -5.23 -3.89
CA TYR A 117 -5.66 -6.59 -4.27
C TYR A 117 -4.93 -7.35 -3.15
N ASP A 118 -5.05 -8.68 -3.19
CA ASP A 118 -4.30 -9.54 -2.30
C ASP A 118 -2.80 -9.42 -2.61
N GLY A 119 -1.98 -9.13 -1.62
CA GLY A 119 -0.53 -8.92 -1.77
C GLY A 119 0.26 -10.19 -2.10
N LEU A 120 -0.40 -11.33 -2.20
CA LEU A 120 0.20 -12.63 -2.48
C LEU A 120 -0.06 -13.06 -3.93
N PRO A 121 0.96 -13.57 -4.66
CA PRO A 121 0.76 -14.18 -5.96
C PRO A 121 -0.29 -15.31 -5.89
N GLY A 122 -1.22 -15.31 -6.84
CA GLY A 122 -2.35 -16.23 -6.88
C GLY A 122 -3.57 -15.80 -6.05
N GLY A 123 -3.40 -14.88 -5.12
CA GLY A 123 -4.43 -14.39 -4.20
C GLY A 123 -4.64 -15.31 -2.99
N ALA A 124 -5.04 -14.73 -1.87
CA ALA A 124 -5.41 -15.44 -0.63
C ALA A 124 -6.95 -15.52 -0.43
N GLY A 125 -7.72 -14.89 -1.32
CA GLY A 125 -9.18 -14.84 -1.22
C GLY A 125 -9.72 -13.76 -0.28
N LEU A 126 -8.85 -12.88 0.22
CA LEU A 126 -9.22 -11.81 1.16
C LEU A 126 -10.09 -10.75 0.46
N THR A 127 -9.68 -10.31 -0.72
CA THR A 127 -10.45 -9.36 -1.53
C THR A 127 -11.75 -9.96 -2.07
N ARG A 128 -11.82 -11.28 -2.25
CA ARG A 128 -13.07 -11.99 -2.56
C ARG A 128 -14.07 -11.88 -1.40
N GLN A 129 -13.61 -12.06 -0.17
CA GLN A 129 -14.43 -11.88 1.03
C GLN A 129 -14.84 -10.41 1.17
N ALA A 130 -13.90 -9.49 0.99
CA ALA A 130 -14.13 -8.04 1.07
C ALA A 130 -15.16 -7.53 0.05
N PHE A 131 -15.29 -8.16 -1.11
CA PHE A 131 -16.29 -7.80 -2.11
C PHE A 131 -17.70 -7.84 -1.55
N GLY A 132 -18.02 -8.80 -0.64
CA GLY A 132 -19.28 -8.85 0.08
C GLY A 132 -19.57 -7.59 0.91
N HIS A 133 -18.52 -6.95 1.43
CA HIS A 133 -18.56 -5.81 2.34
C HIS A 133 -18.19 -4.48 1.67
N ALA A 134 -18.17 -4.41 0.33
CA ALA A 134 -17.64 -3.25 -0.39
C ALA A 134 -18.33 -1.91 -0.04
N ARG A 135 -19.66 -1.91 0.19
CA ARG A 135 -20.39 -0.71 0.64
C ARG A 135 -20.02 -0.36 2.08
N GLU A 136 -20.05 -1.32 2.97
CA GLU A 136 -19.69 -1.17 4.37
C GLU A 136 -18.25 -0.63 4.53
N LEU A 137 -17.33 -1.10 3.69
CA LEU A 137 -15.95 -0.59 3.67
C LEU A 137 -15.92 0.92 3.39
N LEU A 138 -16.64 1.41 2.38
CA LEU A 138 -16.69 2.84 2.09
C LEU A 138 -17.37 3.65 3.21
N GLU A 139 -18.41 3.11 3.83
CA GLU A 139 -19.09 3.73 4.97
C GLU A 139 -18.15 3.86 6.17
N VAL A 140 -17.40 2.81 6.49
CA VAL A 140 -16.35 2.83 7.53
C VAL A 140 -15.25 3.83 7.19
N CYS A 141 -14.80 3.87 5.93
CA CYS A 141 -13.82 4.86 5.48
C CYS A 141 -14.30 6.30 5.70
N ALA A 142 -15.55 6.60 5.31
CA ALA A 142 -16.11 7.92 5.52
C ALA A 142 -16.18 8.29 7.01
N ALA A 143 -16.62 7.36 7.86
CA ALA A 143 -16.71 7.58 9.31
C ALA A 143 -15.32 7.84 9.94
N VAL A 144 -14.30 7.08 9.56
CA VAL A 144 -12.93 7.24 10.07
C VAL A 144 -12.31 8.56 9.61
N ILE A 145 -12.48 8.92 8.34
CA ILE A 145 -11.97 10.19 7.80
C ILE A 145 -12.62 11.37 8.52
N GLU A 146 -13.93 11.33 8.71
CA GLU A 146 -14.70 12.40 9.37
C GLU A 146 -14.35 12.52 10.85
N ALA A 147 -14.24 11.41 11.57
CA ALA A 147 -13.95 11.40 13.00
C ALA A 147 -12.50 11.80 13.32
N CYS A 148 -11.59 11.71 12.36
CA CYS A 148 -10.18 12.01 12.58
C CYS A 148 -9.96 13.53 12.73
N PRO A 149 -9.36 14.02 13.84
CA PRO A 149 -9.23 15.46 14.11
C PRO A 149 -8.12 16.15 13.29
N CYS A 150 -7.31 15.39 12.51
CA CYS A 150 -6.27 16.00 11.70
C CYS A 150 -6.86 16.84 10.55
N GLU A 151 -6.14 17.86 10.09
CA GLU A 151 -6.58 18.75 9.03
C GLU A 151 -6.37 18.14 7.64
N ASP A 152 -5.12 17.82 7.29
CA ASP A 152 -4.74 17.40 5.93
C ASP A 152 -4.60 15.89 5.74
N GLY A 153 -4.69 15.12 6.80
CA GLY A 153 -4.46 13.68 6.81
C GLY A 153 -3.37 13.24 7.78
N CYS A 154 -3.45 12.01 8.22
CA CYS A 154 -2.46 11.39 9.11
C CYS A 154 -2.46 9.87 8.93
N PRO A 155 -1.50 9.13 9.53
CA PRO A 155 -1.44 7.67 9.45
C PRO A 155 -2.66 6.93 10.00
N SER A 156 -3.49 7.62 10.82
CA SER A 156 -4.73 7.03 11.36
C SER A 156 -5.93 7.14 10.40
N CYS A 157 -5.82 7.90 9.31
CA CYS A 157 -6.92 8.07 8.35
C CYS A 157 -6.49 7.82 6.90
N VAL A 158 -5.78 8.76 6.25
CA VAL A 158 -5.54 8.71 4.80
C VAL A 158 -4.07 8.50 4.40
N HIS A 159 -3.11 8.57 5.34
CA HIS A 159 -1.71 8.35 5.02
C HIS A 159 -1.32 6.86 5.13
N SER A 160 -0.53 6.39 4.18
CA SER A 160 0.04 5.05 4.20
C SER A 160 1.57 5.10 4.29
N PRO A 161 2.20 4.33 5.19
CA PRO A 161 3.65 4.23 5.24
C PRO A 161 4.23 3.46 4.04
N LYS A 162 3.38 2.72 3.32
CA LYS A 162 3.76 1.93 2.14
C LYS A 162 3.62 2.71 0.82
N CYS A 163 3.12 3.95 0.87
CA CYS A 163 2.85 4.72 -0.32
C CYS A 163 4.14 5.10 -1.06
N GLY A 164 4.30 4.61 -2.28
CA GLY A 164 5.47 4.88 -3.13
C GLY A 164 5.58 6.32 -3.61
N SER A 165 4.48 7.10 -3.57
CA SER A 165 4.48 8.54 -3.91
C SER A 165 4.64 9.44 -2.69
N GLY A 166 4.94 8.88 -1.50
CA GLY A 166 5.07 9.66 -0.26
C GLY A 166 3.78 10.35 0.15
N ASN A 167 2.62 9.73 -0.12
CA ASN A 167 1.28 10.27 0.13
C ASN A 167 1.00 11.58 -0.65
N ARG A 168 1.45 11.67 -1.91
CA ARG A 168 1.25 12.87 -2.75
C ARG A 168 0.83 12.47 -4.18
N PRO A 169 -0.21 13.15 -4.74
CA PRO A 169 -1.13 14.04 -4.04
C PRO A 169 -2.08 13.27 -3.12
N ILE A 170 -2.55 13.88 -2.04
CA ILE A 170 -3.57 13.32 -1.16
C ILE A 170 -4.56 14.41 -0.71
N SER A 171 -5.84 14.06 -0.60
CA SER A 171 -6.90 14.98 -0.17
C SER A 171 -7.86 14.28 0.77
N LYS A 172 -7.72 14.54 2.06
CA LYS A 172 -8.60 14.00 3.11
C LYS A 172 -10.05 14.44 2.90
N ALA A 173 -10.26 15.73 2.75
CA ALA A 173 -11.59 16.29 2.54
C ALA A 173 -12.21 15.79 1.24
N GLY A 174 -11.39 15.67 0.19
CA GLY A 174 -11.82 15.15 -1.11
C GLY A 174 -12.24 13.68 -1.07
N ALA A 175 -11.54 12.84 -0.32
CA ALA A 175 -11.92 11.43 -0.14
C ALA A 175 -13.29 11.30 0.57
N LEU A 176 -13.50 12.04 1.64
CA LEU A 176 -14.78 12.07 2.35
C LEU A 176 -15.92 12.49 1.43
N ARG A 177 -15.69 13.56 0.66
CA ARG A 177 -16.68 14.06 -0.30
C ARG A 177 -16.96 13.06 -1.41
N LEU A 178 -15.93 12.44 -1.98
CA LEU A 178 -16.08 11.42 -3.01
C LEU A 178 -16.92 10.23 -2.52
N ILE A 179 -16.61 9.70 -1.34
CA ILE A 179 -17.35 8.56 -0.77
C ILE A 179 -18.81 8.95 -0.53
N ARG A 180 -19.07 10.12 0.02
CA ARG A 180 -20.43 10.62 0.25
C ARG A 180 -21.21 10.83 -1.04
N ASP A 181 -20.57 11.33 -2.08
CA ASP A 181 -21.19 11.50 -3.39
C ASP A 181 -21.49 10.15 -4.03
N LEU A 182 -20.56 9.19 -3.98
CA LEU A 182 -20.77 7.83 -4.46
C LEU A 182 -21.97 7.16 -3.77
N LEU A 183 -22.09 7.31 -2.46
CA LEU A 183 -23.12 6.65 -1.64
C LEU A 183 -24.35 7.52 -1.39
N ALA A 184 -24.50 8.64 -2.11
CA ALA A 184 -25.60 9.56 -1.89
C ALA A 184 -26.99 8.89 -2.07
N PRO A 185 -28.00 9.29 -1.31
CA PRO A 185 -29.37 8.78 -1.48
C PRO A 185 -29.84 8.98 -2.92
N GLY A 186 -30.45 7.93 -3.50
CA GLY A 186 -30.93 7.95 -4.87
C GLY A 186 -29.86 7.81 -5.95
N ALA A 187 -28.63 7.52 -5.57
CA ALA A 187 -27.49 7.33 -6.50
C ALA A 187 -27.51 5.98 -7.24
N ASP A 188 -28.25 5.00 -6.74
CA ASP A 188 -28.17 3.61 -7.22
C ASP A 188 -28.58 3.45 -8.69
N ALA A 189 -29.53 4.25 -9.19
CA ALA A 189 -29.93 4.20 -10.63
C ALA A 189 -28.76 4.57 -11.58
N GLU A 190 -27.90 5.51 -11.20
CA GLU A 190 -26.70 5.86 -11.97
C GLU A 190 -25.69 4.70 -11.97
N GLY A 191 -25.48 4.05 -10.81
CA GLY A 191 -24.63 2.87 -10.70
C GLY A 191 -25.16 1.66 -11.45
N GLU A 192 -26.48 1.44 -11.48
CA GLU A 192 -27.12 0.37 -12.27
C GLU A 192 -26.89 0.59 -13.76
N ALA A 193 -27.10 1.81 -14.25
CA ALA A 193 -26.84 2.18 -15.63
C ALA A 193 -25.35 2.00 -15.99
N LEU A 194 -24.45 2.51 -15.15
CA LEU A 194 -23.02 2.34 -15.33
C LEU A 194 -22.64 0.85 -15.33
N CYS A 195 -23.17 0.06 -14.41
CA CYS A 195 -22.89 -1.38 -14.33
C CYS A 195 -23.33 -2.14 -15.59
N ALA A 196 -24.46 -1.76 -16.19
CA ALA A 196 -24.93 -2.34 -17.45
C ALA A 196 -24.02 -2.00 -18.63
N ASP A 197 -23.57 -0.74 -18.70
CA ASP A 197 -22.81 -0.22 -19.84
C ASP A 197 -21.28 -0.38 -19.72
N LEU A 198 -20.79 -0.70 -18.52
CA LEU A 198 -19.34 -0.81 -18.26
C LEU A 198 -18.69 -1.84 -19.20
N ARG A 199 -17.74 -1.39 -19.99
CA ARG A 199 -16.88 -2.23 -20.81
C ARG A 199 -15.49 -2.28 -20.20
N ILE A 200 -14.91 -3.46 -20.17
CA ILE A 200 -13.52 -3.66 -19.74
C ILE A 200 -12.78 -4.27 -20.91
N SER A 201 -11.93 -3.47 -21.54
CA SER A 201 -11.12 -3.90 -22.68
C SER A 201 -10.12 -4.98 -22.27
N PRO A 202 -9.85 -5.99 -23.11
CA PRO A 202 -8.87 -7.01 -22.80
C PRO A 202 -7.45 -6.42 -22.72
N PRO A 203 -6.57 -6.95 -21.86
CA PRO A 203 -5.20 -6.47 -21.73
C PRO A 203 -4.39 -6.57 -23.01
N SER A 204 -4.70 -7.52 -23.89
CA SER A 204 -4.01 -7.74 -25.17
C SER A 204 -4.08 -6.56 -26.14
N GLU A 205 -5.08 -5.67 -25.98
CA GLU A 205 -5.20 -4.45 -26.80
C GLU A 205 -4.32 -3.31 -26.27
N LEU A 206 -3.89 -3.37 -25.03
CA LEU A 206 -3.22 -2.28 -24.30
C LEU A 206 -1.75 -2.55 -24.00
N LEU A 207 -1.38 -3.83 -23.91
CA LEU A 207 -0.01 -4.23 -23.64
C LEU A 207 0.72 -4.46 -24.97
N PRO A 208 1.96 -3.94 -25.13
CA PRO A 208 2.79 -4.33 -26.25
C PRO A 208 2.96 -5.86 -26.25
N PRO A 209 3.05 -6.48 -27.45
CA PRO A 209 3.29 -7.91 -27.53
C PRO A 209 4.55 -8.26 -26.71
N ARG A 210 4.46 -9.29 -25.88
CA ARG A 210 5.62 -9.78 -25.11
C ARG A 210 6.77 -10.05 -26.07
N PRO A 211 8.00 -9.55 -25.79
CA PRO A 211 9.16 -9.96 -26.54
C PRO A 211 9.24 -11.51 -26.50
N VAL A 212 9.37 -12.14 -27.67
CA VAL A 212 9.32 -13.61 -27.84
C VAL A 212 10.51 -14.31 -27.18
N ASP A 213 11.52 -13.54 -26.70
CA ASP A 213 12.79 -14.01 -26.16
C ASP A 213 13.02 -13.72 -24.66
N GLU A 214 11.95 -13.41 -23.91
CA GLU A 214 12.14 -13.25 -22.47
C GLU A 214 12.38 -14.63 -21.84
N PRO A 215 13.57 -14.91 -21.27
CA PRO A 215 13.84 -16.17 -20.61
C PRO A 215 12.81 -16.35 -19.49
N ALA A 216 12.27 -17.57 -19.36
CA ALA A 216 11.35 -17.90 -18.29
C ALA A 216 11.89 -17.35 -16.97
N ALA A 217 11.03 -16.65 -16.21
CA ALA A 217 11.41 -16.10 -14.92
C ALA A 217 12.19 -17.18 -14.13
N PRO A 218 13.31 -16.81 -13.50
CA PRO A 218 14.11 -17.80 -12.77
C PRO A 218 13.18 -18.53 -11.79
N VAL A 219 13.21 -19.85 -11.88
CA VAL A 219 12.45 -20.70 -10.96
C VAL A 219 12.81 -20.26 -9.55
N PRO A 220 11.86 -19.86 -8.72
CA PRO A 220 12.17 -19.45 -7.35
C PRO A 220 12.97 -20.58 -6.69
N PRO A 221 14.00 -20.26 -5.89
CA PRO A 221 14.77 -21.28 -5.20
C PRO A 221 13.80 -22.20 -4.45
N PRO A 222 14.09 -23.51 -4.39
CA PRO A 222 13.23 -24.43 -3.68
C PRO A 222 12.98 -23.90 -2.26
N VAL A 223 11.71 -23.90 -1.86
CA VAL A 223 11.31 -23.49 -0.51
C VAL A 223 12.16 -24.31 0.46
N PRO A 224 12.93 -23.68 1.35
CA PRO A 224 13.76 -24.41 2.27
C PRO A 224 12.89 -25.38 3.09
N ASP A 225 13.35 -26.63 3.21
CA ASP A 225 12.64 -27.60 4.03
C ASP A 225 12.58 -27.09 5.47
N MET A 226 11.38 -26.73 5.92
CA MET A 226 11.16 -26.22 7.28
C MET A 226 11.61 -27.23 8.34
N ALA A 227 11.57 -28.51 8.05
CA ALA A 227 12.08 -29.55 8.94
C ALA A 227 13.61 -29.46 9.08
N ALA A 228 14.32 -29.20 7.99
CA ALA A 228 15.77 -28.99 8.00
C ALA A 228 16.18 -27.72 8.74
N ILE A 229 15.41 -26.62 8.58
CA ILE A 229 15.63 -25.38 9.32
C ILE A 229 15.40 -25.58 10.84
N MET A 230 14.32 -26.25 11.21
CA MET A 230 14.01 -26.54 12.61
C MET A 230 15.04 -27.47 13.25
N ALA A 231 15.56 -28.48 12.51
CA ALA A 231 16.62 -29.36 12.98
C ALA A 231 17.94 -28.62 13.18
N ALA A 232 18.30 -27.71 12.29
CA ALA A 232 19.48 -26.85 12.43
C ALA A 232 19.38 -25.89 13.65
N TRP A 233 18.19 -25.39 13.93
CA TRP A 233 17.91 -24.56 15.12
C TRP A 233 17.95 -25.35 16.42
N ALA A 234 17.44 -26.58 16.45
CA ALA A 234 17.47 -27.46 17.60
C ALA A 234 18.89 -27.89 17.97
N GLY A 235 19.82 -27.96 17.00
CA GLY A 235 21.24 -28.27 17.23
C GLY A 235 22.08 -27.11 17.79
N GLN A 236 21.54 -25.90 17.86
CA GLN A 236 22.23 -24.69 18.38
C GLN A 236 21.74 -24.26 19.75
N ALA A 237 21.24 -25.16 20.59
CA ALA A 237 20.93 -24.84 21.96
C ALA A 237 22.19 -24.32 22.68
N PRO A 238 22.14 -23.15 23.36
CA PRO A 238 23.31 -22.59 24.02
C PRO A 238 23.77 -23.57 25.14
N ALA A 239 25.07 -23.83 25.18
CA ALA A 239 25.70 -24.61 26.24
C ALA A 239 25.33 -23.98 27.59
N THR A 240 24.80 -24.79 28.48
CA THR A 240 24.45 -24.42 29.84
C THR A 240 25.64 -23.77 30.54
N ALA A 241 25.48 -22.54 31.00
CA ALA A 241 26.45 -21.88 31.87
C ALA A 241 26.67 -22.69 33.14
N PRO A 242 27.91 -22.80 33.65
CA PRO A 242 28.18 -23.51 34.88
C PRO A 242 27.57 -22.78 36.10
N ALA A 243 26.84 -23.53 36.89
CA ALA A 243 26.36 -23.09 38.20
C ALA A 243 27.54 -22.90 39.18
N GLY A 244 27.58 -21.76 39.83
CA GLY A 244 28.43 -21.60 40.99
C GLY A 244 28.92 -20.17 41.24
N ALA A 245 28.26 -19.44 42.13
CA ALA A 245 28.77 -18.88 43.37
C ALA A 245 27.80 -17.84 43.94
N ALA A 246 27.24 -18.18 45.05
CA ALA A 246 26.53 -17.25 45.93
C ALA A 246 27.55 -16.34 46.65
N GLY A 247 27.21 -15.04 46.80
CA GLY A 247 28.04 -14.08 47.52
C GLY A 247 27.38 -12.74 47.72
N GLN A 248 26.58 -12.63 48.74
CA GLN A 248 26.39 -11.54 49.72
C GLN A 248 26.15 -10.10 49.27
N ALA A 249 25.08 -9.60 49.81
CA ALA A 249 24.61 -8.23 49.85
C ALA A 249 25.46 -7.33 50.76
N GLY A 250 25.47 -6.01 50.50
CA GLY A 250 25.81 -4.96 51.41
C GLY A 250 25.68 -3.58 50.79
N PRO A 251 25.09 -2.61 51.51
CA PRO A 251 24.61 -1.35 50.94
C PRO A 251 25.59 -0.19 51.18
N GLY A 252 25.47 0.87 50.38
CA GLY A 252 26.04 2.13 50.85
C GLY A 252 26.38 3.17 49.77
N ALA A 253 25.60 4.25 49.84
CA ALA A 253 25.97 5.67 49.80
C ALA A 253 26.56 6.33 48.55
N ARG A 254 25.81 7.30 48.14
CA ARG A 254 26.11 8.63 47.56
C ARG A 254 27.55 9.10 47.67
N THR A 255 28.05 9.78 46.62
CA THR A 255 28.38 11.21 46.68
C THR A 255 28.94 11.72 45.32
N SER A 256 28.65 12.95 45.04
CA SER A 256 29.08 13.88 44.02
C SER A 256 30.59 14.09 43.96
N ALA A 257 31.14 14.40 42.80
CA ALA A 257 31.90 15.66 42.58
C ALA A 257 32.55 15.73 41.19
N ALA A 258 32.62 16.94 40.72
CA ALA A 258 33.18 17.44 39.51
C ALA A 258 34.71 17.26 39.37
N GLY A 259 35.22 17.26 38.15
CA GLY A 259 36.64 17.41 37.85
C GLY A 259 36.92 17.46 36.37
N ALA A 260 37.33 18.63 35.93
CA ALA A 260 37.72 19.01 34.56
C ALA A 260 39.07 18.40 34.14
N GLY A 261 39.27 18.25 32.84
CA GLY A 261 40.63 18.36 32.29
C GLY A 261 40.95 17.46 31.11
N GLY A 262 41.10 18.06 29.92
CA GLY A 262 42.24 17.76 29.06
C GLY A 262 41.99 16.99 27.75
N ALA A 263 41.79 17.70 26.71
CA ALA A 263 42.33 17.61 25.35
C ALA A 263 42.87 16.26 24.81
N GLY A 264 42.31 15.86 23.70
CA GLY A 264 42.85 14.84 22.80
C GLY A 264 41.97 14.68 21.57
N THR A 265 42.06 15.60 20.63
CA THR A 265 41.49 15.56 19.30
C THR A 265 42.10 14.40 18.51
N VAL A 266 41.30 13.37 18.24
CA VAL A 266 41.50 12.53 17.07
C VAL A 266 40.16 12.59 16.30
N ALA A 267 40.20 13.30 15.16
CA ALA A 267 39.13 13.38 14.20
C ALA A 267 38.96 12.00 13.57
N SER A 268 37.96 11.28 13.98
CA SER A 268 37.37 10.21 13.18
C SER A 268 36.37 10.90 12.25
N GLU A 269 36.70 10.99 10.97
CA GLU A 269 35.76 11.31 9.93
C GLU A 269 34.64 10.24 9.97
N GLY A 270 33.55 10.61 10.62
CA GLY A 270 32.32 9.82 10.64
C GLY A 270 31.73 9.83 9.24
N VAL A 271 31.74 8.68 8.58
CA VAL A 271 30.90 8.41 7.42
C VAL A 271 29.46 8.69 7.83
N PRO A 272 28.74 9.62 7.18
CA PRO A 272 27.36 9.89 7.52
C PRO A 272 26.55 8.62 7.21
N SER A 273 25.87 8.07 8.20
CA SER A 273 24.87 7.04 8.02
C SER A 273 23.73 7.63 7.17
N GLN A 274 23.72 7.30 5.89
CA GLN A 274 22.66 7.68 4.98
C GLN A 274 21.59 6.61 5.09
N GLU A 275 20.48 6.90 5.74
CA GLU A 275 19.25 6.09 5.58
C GLU A 275 18.70 6.38 4.20
N GLU A 276 18.75 5.38 3.33
CA GLU A 276 18.18 5.41 1.99
C GLU A 276 16.70 4.97 2.09
N ARG A 277 15.79 5.87 1.75
CA ARG A 277 14.36 5.55 1.61
C ARG A 277 14.05 5.39 0.14
N ILE A 278 13.53 4.21 -0.24
CA ILE A 278 13.07 3.93 -1.59
C ILE A 278 11.70 4.58 -1.77
N GLU A 279 11.64 5.68 -2.51
CA GLU A 279 10.40 6.32 -2.93
C GLU A 279 10.46 6.49 -4.44
N GLY A 280 9.57 5.84 -5.16
CA GLY A 280 9.49 5.86 -6.63
C GLY A 280 9.02 4.52 -7.17
N ARG A 281 7.86 4.05 -6.69
CA ARG A 281 7.16 2.92 -7.30
C ARG A 281 6.14 3.44 -8.30
N GLY A 282 6.31 3.08 -9.57
CA GLY A 282 5.25 3.12 -10.56
C GLY A 282 4.60 1.76 -10.61
N GLY A 283 3.29 1.67 -10.37
CA GLY A 283 2.55 0.42 -10.47
C GLY A 283 1.49 0.52 -11.55
N GLU A 284 1.32 -0.55 -12.32
CA GLU A 284 0.22 -0.72 -13.27
C GLU A 284 -0.60 -1.95 -12.88
N VAL A 285 -1.92 -1.83 -13.01
CA VAL A 285 -2.85 -2.91 -12.75
C VAL A 285 -3.66 -3.17 -14.00
N PHE A 286 -3.78 -4.44 -14.37
CA PHE A 286 -4.65 -4.88 -15.45
C PHE A 286 -5.61 -5.94 -14.95
N VAL A 287 -6.87 -5.82 -15.39
CA VAL A 287 -7.85 -6.90 -15.20
C VAL A 287 -7.46 -8.04 -16.14
N ALA A 288 -7.12 -9.20 -15.59
CA ALA A 288 -6.80 -10.37 -16.40
C ALA A 288 -8.06 -10.83 -17.15
N GLY A 289 -7.90 -11.09 -18.45
CA GLY A 289 -9.00 -11.51 -19.29
C GLY A 289 -9.69 -12.78 -18.74
N THR A 290 -11.01 -12.79 -18.79
CA THR A 290 -11.78 -14.02 -18.59
C THR A 290 -11.65 -14.87 -19.86
N SER A 291 -10.90 -15.96 -19.80
CA SER A 291 -11.03 -17.07 -20.75
C SER A 291 -12.28 -17.87 -20.43
#